data_abbdd9b0cb141b0148f90f3488ea9902
#
_entry.id   abbdd9b0cb141b0148f90f3488ea9902
#
_cell.length_a   1.000
_cell.length_b   1.000
_cell.length_c   1.000
_cell.angle_alpha   90.00
_cell.angle_beta   90.00
_cell.angle_gamma   90.00
#
_symmetry.space_group_name_H-M   'P 1'
#
loop_
_entity.id
_entity.type
_entity.pdbx_description
1 polymer ?
#
loop_
_entity_poly.entity_id
_entity_poly.type
_entity_poly.pdbx_seq_one_letter_code
_entity_poly.pdbx_strand_id
1 'polypeptide(L)'
;MKPQPDHEDPQRPDDPANQAADQDLDAGRRVLRLEAEGLNALANSLGANFGHALDLLATVSGRITVTGMGKSGHVARKIAATLASTGTPAQFVHPGEASHGDLGMIAPGDAVLAMSNSGDTTELNDIILYARRFGIPLVAMTAKADSTLADGADVTLLLPRAPEACPMGLAPTTSTTMMLALGDAIAVALLKRKGFSAKDFQILHPGGSLARKLLHVSDIMHGPETVPLCRPDTAMSEAILIMTQGTFGCVGITDNGGALIGIITDGDLRRHMDPGLLAVPAREVMTGPPRTIRPQALAAEALGIMNGVRDERPITSLFVVENDRPVGIVHIHDCLRAGVA
;
A
#
# COMPACT_ATOMS: atom_id res chain seq x y z
N MET A 1 -65.82 6.13 -18.87
CA MET A 1 -64.94 6.74 -17.87
C MET A 1 -64.40 5.58 -16.99
N LYS A 2 -63.21 5.08 -17.27
CA LYS A 2 -62.62 4.00 -16.48
C LYS A 2 -61.89 4.66 -15.31
N PRO A 3 -61.96 4.12 -14.08
CA PRO A 3 -61.19 4.64 -12.97
C PRO A 3 -59.70 4.39 -13.22
N GLN A 4 -58.85 5.42 -12.98
CA GLN A 4 -57.39 5.30 -12.94
C GLN A 4 -56.99 4.45 -11.71
N PRO A 5 -55.96 3.62 -11.81
CA PRO A 5 -55.44 2.94 -10.67
C PRO A 5 -54.75 3.97 -9.75
N ASP A 6 -55.06 3.86 -8.45
CA ASP A 6 -54.39 4.61 -7.38
C ASP A 6 -52.88 4.37 -7.48
N HIS A 7 -52.13 5.43 -7.74
CA HIS A 7 -50.69 5.43 -7.55
C HIS A 7 -50.45 5.39 -6.04
N GLU A 8 -50.09 4.22 -5.54
CA GLU A 8 -49.51 4.09 -4.19
C GLU A 8 -48.28 4.97 -4.11
N ASP A 9 -48.34 5.98 -3.25
CA ASP A 9 -47.22 6.86 -2.92
C ASP A 9 -46.23 6.09 -2.04
N PRO A 10 -44.99 5.81 -2.52
CA PRO A 10 -44.03 5.01 -1.75
C PRO A 10 -43.43 5.75 -0.54
N GLN A 11 -43.94 6.91 -0.17
CA GLN A 11 -43.42 7.75 0.93
C GLN A 11 -44.36 7.84 2.15
N ARG A 12 -45.29 6.90 2.36
CA ARG A 12 -46.07 6.88 3.61
C ARG A 12 -45.17 6.44 4.77
N PRO A 13 -45.05 7.23 5.87
CA PRO A 13 -44.22 6.92 7.04
C PRO A 13 -44.59 5.64 7.79
N ASP A 14 -45.73 5.06 7.53
CA ASP A 14 -46.27 3.86 8.18
C ASP A 14 -46.22 2.60 7.29
N ASP A 15 -45.46 2.60 6.19
CA ASP A 15 -45.25 1.40 5.38
C ASP A 15 -44.36 0.40 6.12
N PRO A 16 -44.83 -0.86 6.34
CA PRO A 16 -44.02 -1.92 6.99
C PRO A 16 -42.67 -2.13 6.37
N ALA A 17 -42.50 -1.89 5.06
CA ALA A 17 -41.22 -1.99 4.36
C ALA A 17 -40.25 -0.87 4.79
N ASN A 18 -40.72 0.36 4.99
CA ASN A 18 -39.92 1.47 5.51
C ASN A 18 -39.53 1.26 6.96
N GLN A 19 -40.44 0.74 7.79
CA GLN A 19 -40.13 0.41 9.20
C GLN A 19 -39.06 -0.69 9.31
N ALA A 20 -39.10 -1.72 8.47
CA ALA A 20 -38.08 -2.77 8.44
C ALA A 20 -36.73 -2.21 8.00
N ALA A 21 -36.69 -1.35 6.98
CA ALA A 21 -35.46 -0.70 6.51
C ALA A 21 -34.83 0.20 7.59
N ASP A 22 -35.65 0.95 8.34
CA ASP A 22 -35.16 1.78 9.45
C ASP A 22 -34.61 0.93 10.60
N GLN A 23 -35.24 -0.21 10.93
CA GLN A 23 -34.74 -1.16 11.94
C GLN A 23 -33.40 -1.77 11.53
N ASP A 24 -33.23 -2.13 10.24
CA ASP A 24 -31.97 -2.67 9.72
C ASP A 24 -30.84 -1.63 9.80
N LEU A 25 -31.12 -0.39 9.43
CA LEU A 25 -30.18 0.73 9.55
C LEU A 25 -29.75 0.97 10.99
N ASP A 26 -30.69 0.95 11.92
CA ASP A 26 -30.40 1.16 13.34
C ASP A 26 -29.62 -0.02 13.92
N ALA A 27 -29.91 -1.25 13.53
CA ALA A 27 -29.12 -2.43 13.89
C ALA A 27 -27.68 -2.31 13.38
N GLY A 28 -27.48 -1.94 12.12
CA GLY A 28 -26.15 -1.71 11.53
C GLY A 28 -25.38 -0.60 12.26
N ARG A 29 -26.01 0.54 12.48
CA ARG A 29 -25.42 1.67 13.23
C ARG A 29 -25.03 1.28 14.64
N ARG A 30 -25.86 0.50 15.32
CA ARG A 30 -25.59 0.01 16.67
C ARG A 30 -24.33 -0.87 16.69
N VAL A 31 -24.16 -1.80 15.75
CA VAL A 31 -22.98 -2.66 15.66
C VAL A 31 -21.73 -1.80 15.51
N LEU A 32 -21.71 -0.87 14.54
CA LEU A 32 -20.56 -0.01 14.28
C LEU A 32 -20.18 0.87 15.49
N ARG A 33 -21.19 1.38 16.22
CA ARG A 33 -20.94 2.18 17.44
C ARG A 33 -20.31 1.34 18.55
N LEU A 34 -20.83 0.14 18.82
CA LEU A 34 -20.28 -0.75 19.84
C LEU A 34 -18.85 -1.18 19.54
N GLU A 35 -18.55 -1.49 18.28
CA GLU A 35 -17.20 -1.81 17.86
C GLU A 35 -16.26 -0.61 17.97
N ALA A 36 -16.71 0.59 17.59
CA ALA A 36 -15.94 1.83 17.75
C ALA A 36 -15.65 2.15 19.23
N GLU A 37 -16.62 1.94 20.13
CA GLU A 37 -16.44 2.06 21.58
C GLU A 37 -15.38 1.07 22.08
N GLY A 38 -15.43 -0.19 21.62
CA GLY A 38 -14.42 -1.20 21.93
C GLY A 38 -13.01 -0.80 21.47
N LEU A 39 -12.88 -0.25 20.27
CA LEU A 39 -11.61 0.26 19.74
C LEU A 39 -11.08 1.46 20.54
N ASN A 40 -11.93 2.38 20.94
CA ASN A 40 -11.55 3.51 21.78
C ASN A 40 -11.07 3.04 23.17
N ALA A 41 -11.78 2.08 23.76
CA ALA A 41 -11.37 1.48 25.03
C ALA A 41 -10.01 0.78 24.89
N LEU A 42 -9.79 0.04 23.79
CA LEU A 42 -8.51 -0.60 23.50
C LEU A 42 -7.37 0.41 23.36
N ALA A 43 -7.56 1.47 22.59
CA ALA A 43 -6.56 2.50 22.40
C ALA A 43 -6.14 3.15 23.72
N ASN A 44 -7.11 3.43 24.60
CA ASN A 44 -6.87 4.01 25.92
C ASN A 44 -6.23 3.02 26.92
N SER A 45 -6.35 1.71 26.69
CA SER A 45 -5.77 0.66 27.55
C SER A 45 -4.33 0.29 27.20
N LEU A 46 -3.80 0.75 26.05
CA LEU A 46 -2.43 0.47 25.67
C LEU A 46 -1.44 1.07 26.67
N GLY A 47 -0.59 0.21 27.23
CA GLY A 47 0.40 0.58 28.25
C GLY A 47 1.76 -0.09 28.00
N ALA A 48 2.54 -0.25 29.07
CA ALA A 48 3.90 -0.79 29.01
C ALA A 48 3.99 -2.16 28.32
N ASN A 49 2.99 -3.03 28.51
CA ASN A 49 2.96 -4.35 27.88
C ASN A 49 2.95 -4.30 26.35
N PHE A 50 2.36 -3.27 25.75
CA PHE A 50 2.44 -3.08 24.30
C PHE A 50 3.90 -2.83 23.85
N GLY A 51 4.63 -1.98 24.59
CA GLY A 51 6.06 -1.75 24.36
C GLY A 51 6.88 -3.03 24.53
N HIS A 52 6.66 -3.78 25.61
CA HIS A 52 7.36 -5.05 25.88
C HIS A 52 7.07 -6.11 24.80
N ALA A 53 5.83 -6.21 24.32
CA ALA A 53 5.50 -7.11 23.22
C ALA A 53 6.26 -6.72 21.93
N LEU A 54 6.34 -5.43 21.61
CA LEU A 54 7.12 -4.96 20.45
C LEU A 54 8.60 -5.22 20.63
N ASP A 55 9.17 -5.04 21.83
CA ASP A 55 10.58 -5.32 22.12
C ASP A 55 10.88 -6.81 21.87
N LEU A 56 10.05 -7.70 22.41
CA LEU A 56 10.16 -9.13 22.22
C LEU A 56 10.04 -9.51 20.72
N LEU A 57 9.00 -9.02 20.05
CA LEU A 57 8.77 -9.37 18.64
C LEU A 57 9.80 -8.76 17.67
N ALA A 58 10.45 -7.65 18.04
CA ALA A 58 11.50 -7.01 17.24
C ALA A 58 12.84 -7.79 17.27
N THR A 59 13.10 -8.58 18.33
CA THR A 59 14.32 -9.37 18.48
C THR A 59 14.28 -10.73 17.78
N VAL A 60 13.13 -11.11 17.22
CA VAL A 60 12.93 -12.39 16.53
C VAL A 60 13.77 -12.46 15.27
N SER A 61 14.65 -13.47 15.20
CA SER A 61 15.49 -13.72 14.02
C SER A 61 14.81 -14.59 12.97
N GLY A 62 13.78 -15.35 13.36
CA GLY A 62 12.97 -16.21 12.53
C GLY A 62 11.66 -15.52 12.11
N ARG A 63 10.54 -16.15 12.43
CA ARG A 63 9.19 -15.70 12.06
C ARG A 63 8.31 -15.48 13.27
N ILE A 64 7.29 -14.65 13.13
CA ILE A 64 6.19 -14.58 14.08
C ILE A 64 5.12 -15.58 13.65
N THR A 65 4.94 -16.65 14.42
CA THR A 65 3.83 -17.57 14.25
C THR A 65 2.59 -17.01 14.91
N VAL A 66 1.59 -16.65 14.11
CA VAL A 66 0.32 -16.14 14.60
C VAL A 66 -0.68 -17.29 14.66
N THR A 67 -1.41 -17.43 15.76
CA THR A 67 -2.32 -18.56 15.98
C THR A 67 -3.60 -18.16 16.71
N GLY A 68 -4.67 -18.91 16.51
CA GLY A 68 -5.97 -18.70 17.13
C GLY A 68 -7.00 -19.66 16.54
N MET A 69 -8.08 -19.93 17.29
CA MET A 69 -9.14 -20.84 16.88
C MET A 69 -10.37 -20.10 16.35
N GLY A 70 -11.08 -20.70 15.39
CA GLY A 70 -12.34 -20.18 14.85
C GLY A 70 -12.20 -18.77 14.26
N LYS A 71 -13.05 -17.82 14.69
CA LYS A 71 -13.00 -16.45 14.20
C LYS A 71 -11.69 -15.73 14.56
N SER A 72 -11.13 -15.98 15.74
CA SER A 72 -9.78 -15.50 16.10
C SER A 72 -8.71 -16.06 15.16
N GLY A 73 -8.85 -17.30 14.67
CA GLY A 73 -7.96 -17.90 13.69
C GLY A 73 -8.01 -17.19 12.31
N HIS A 74 -9.19 -16.74 11.85
CA HIS A 74 -9.31 -15.95 10.64
C HIS A 74 -8.64 -14.57 10.80
N VAL A 75 -8.81 -13.95 11.96
CA VAL A 75 -8.11 -12.71 12.31
C VAL A 75 -6.60 -12.93 12.37
N ALA A 76 -6.14 -14.04 12.96
CA ALA A 76 -4.73 -14.43 13.01
C ALA A 76 -4.09 -14.57 11.62
N ARG A 77 -4.79 -15.18 10.67
CA ARG A 77 -4.33 -15.26 9.27
C ARG A 77 -4.13 -13.90 8.66
N LYS A 78 -5.08 -12.95 8.88
CA LYS A 78 -4.96 -11.58 8.39
C LYS A 78 -3.78 -10.87 9.03
N ILE A 79 -3.58 -11.00 10.33
CA ILE A 79 -2.46 -10.38 11.05
C ILE A 79 -1.12 -10.92 10.54
N ALA A 80 -0.99 -12.25 10.36
CA ALA A 80 0.20 -12.85 9.79
C ALA A 80 0.52 -12.29 8.39
N ALA A 81 -0.49 -12.16 7.54
CA ALA A 81 -0.35 -11.56 6.21
C ALA A 81 0.08 -10.09 6.29
N THR A 82 -0.50 -9.30 7.21
CA THR A 82 -0.13 -7.89 7.41
C THR A 82 1.32 -7.77 7.89
N LEU A 83 1.75 -8.55 8.89
CA LEU A 83 3.12 -8.58 9.38
C LEU A 83 4.11 -8.89 8.24
N ALA A 84 3.85 -9.96 7.49
CA ALA A 84 4.70 -10.36 6.37
C ALA A 84 4.80 -9.27 5.31
N SER A 85 3.67 -8.64 4.95
CA SER A 85 3.61 -7.58 3.95
C SER A 85 4.21 -6.25 4.41
N THR A 86 4.45 -6.08 5.69
CA THR A 86 5.08 -4.90 6.31
C THR A 86 6.52 -5.14 6.81
N GLY A 87 7.18 -6.18 6.27
CA GLY A 87 8.60 -6.44 6.52
C GLY A 87 8.91 -7.24 7.79
N THR A 88 7.90 -7.85 8.41
CA THR A 88 8.10 -8.78 9.52
C THR A 88 7.69 -10.18 9.09
N PRO A 89 8.63 -11.11 8.86
CA PRO A 89 8.30 -12.48 8.46
C PRO A 89 7.32 -13.11 9.45
N ALA A 90 6.19 -13.58 8.94
CA ALA A 90 5.15 -14.19 9.76
C ALA A 90 4.41 -15.29 9.01
N GLN A 91 3.82 -16.22 9.77
CA GLN A 91 3.01 -17.31 9.26
C GLN A 91 1.84 -17.57 10.20
N PHE A 92 0.80 -18.22 9.69
CA PHE A 92 -0.30 -18.70 10.51
C PHE A 92 -0.14 -20.20 10.75
N VAL A 93 -0.31 -20.65 11.99
CA VAL A 93 -0.42 -22.07 12.35
C VAL A 93 -1.77 -22.30 13.01
N HIS A 94 -2.53 -23.26 12.48
CA HIS A 94 -3.84 -23.61 13.05
C HIS A 94 -3.64 -24.45 14.31
N PRO A 95 -4.25 -24.11 15.47
CA PRO A 95 -4.01 -24.85 16.72
C PRO A 95 -4.37 -26.34 16.64
N GLY A 96 -5.47 -26.68 15.97
CA GLY A 96 -5.87 -28.05 15.77
C GLY A 96 -4.88 -28.89 14.93
N GLU A 97 -4.27 -28.28 13.91
CA GLU A 97 -3.24 -28.94 13.09
C GLU A 97 -1.88 -29.00 13.82
N ALA A 98 -1.62 -28.04 14.71
CA ALA A 98 -0.43 -28.04 15.53
C ALA A 98 -0.28 -29.35 16.33
N SER A 99 -1.35 -29.83 16.93
CA SER A 99 -1.39 -31.10 17.68
C SER A 99 -1.16 -32.33 16.80
N HIS A 100 -1.20 -32.19 15.48
CA HIS A 100 -1.02 -33.26 14.49
C HIS A 100 0.25 -33.11 13.65
N GLY A 101 1.20 -32.27 14.09
CA GLY A 101 2.53 -32.19 13.47
C GLY A 101 2.95 -30.78 13.08
N ASP A 102 2.03 -29.82 12.90
CA ASP A 102 2.37 -28.45 12.50
C ASP A 102 3.11 -27.64 13.59
N LEU A 103 3.26 -28.17 14.83
CA LEU A 103 4.24 -27.66 15.78
C LEU A 103 5.65 -27.60 15.19
N GLY A 104 5.97 -28.48 14.25
CA GLY A 104 7.24 -28.47 13.52
C GLY A 104 7.47 -27.25 12.63
N MET A 105 6.43 -26.44 12.38
CA MET A 105 6.55 -25.16 11.68
C MET A 105 7.09 -24.04 12.58
N ILE A 106 7.13 -24.27 13.90
CA ILE A 106 7.61 -23.31 14.89
C ILE A 106 9.02 -23.69 15.29
N ALA A 107 10.01 -22.89 14.92
CA ALA A 107 11.42 -23.19 15.07
C ALA A 107 12.13 -22.30 16.12
N PRO A 108 13.32 -22.70 16.61
CA PRO A 108 14.15 -21.82 17.41
C PRO A 108 14.43 -20.50 16.65
N GLY A 109 14.29 -19.38 17.36
CA GLY A 109 14.41 -18.05 16.77
C GLY A 109 13.08 -17.44 16.32
N ASP A 110 11.98 -18.20 16.32
CA ASP A 110 10.63 -17.71 16.12
C ASP A 110 10.04 -17.12 17.41
N ALA A 111 8.90 -16.43 17.28
CA ALA A 111 8.00 -16.11 18.40
C ALA A 111 6.58 -16.51 18.05
N VAL A 112 5.75 -16.69 19.07
CA VAL A 112 4.32 -16.98 18.91
C VAL A 112 3.50 -15.76 19.34
N LEU A 113 2.50 -15.40 18.52
CA LEU A 113 1.44 -14.45 18.84
C LEU A 113 0.13 -15.22 18.86
N ALA A 114 -0.36 -15.56 20.06
CA ALA A 114 -1.55 -16.38 20.24
C ALA A 114 -2.75 -15.56 20.66
N MET A 115 -3.92 -15.86 20.07
CA MET A 115 -5.15 -15.10 20.29
C MET A 115 -6.30 -15.98 20.74
N SER A 116 -6.88 -15.62 21.89
CA SER A 116 -8.10 -16.23 22.42
C SER A 116 -8.81 -15.23 23.33
N ASN A 117 -10.06 -14.89 23.02
CA ASN A 117 -10.81 -13.95 23.86
C ASN A 117 -11.00 -14.47 25.29
N SER A 118 -11.33 -15.75 25.46
CA SER A 118 -11.45 -16.40 26.76
C SER A 118 -10.10 -16.71 27.41
N GLY A 119 -9.04 -16.85 26.61
CA GLY A 119 -7.73 -17.30 27.07
C GLY A 119 -7.65 -18.79 27.44
N ASP A 120 -8.78 -19.51 27.42
CA ASP A 120 -8.90 -20.92 27.85
C ASP A 120 -9.30 -21.84 26.67
N THR A 121 -8.91 -21.50 25.45
CA THR A 121 -9.13 -22.34 24.25
C THR A 121 -8.21 -23.54 24.31
N THR A 122 -8.79 -24.74 24.47
CA THR A 122 -8.04 -25.98 24.73
C THR A 122 -7.06 -26.33 23.62
N GLU A 123 -7.40 -26.04 22.37
CA GLU A 123 -6.57 -26.32 21.19
C GLU A 123 -5.25 -25.53 21.19
N LEU A 124 -5.15 -24.42 21.94
CA LEU A 124 -3.91 -23.65 22.09
C LEU A 124 -2.92 -24.28 23.06
N ASN A 125 -3.35 -25.22 23.92
CA ASN A 125 -2.52 -25.76 24.99
C ASN A 125 -1.21 -26.39 24.46
N ASP A 126 -1.27 -27.14 23.36
CA ASP A 126 -0.09 -27.78 22.80
C ASP A 126 0.92 -26.76 22.29
N ILE A 127 0.47 -25.66 21.69
CA ILE A 127 1.34 -24.55 21.27
C ILE A 127 1.97 -23.85 22.50
N ILE A 128 1.19 -23.59 23.56
CA ILE A 128 1.66 -22.97 24.78
C ILE A 128 2.74 -23.86 25.45
N LEU A 129 2.45 -25.14 25.59
CA LEU A 129 3.40 -26.10 26.18
C LEU A 129 4.67 -26.25 25.33
N TYR A 130 4.52 -26.28 24.01
CA TYR A 130 5.65 -26.34 23.08
C TYR A 130 6.53 -25.10 23.19
N ALA A 131 5.93 -23.91 23.17
CA ALA A 131 6.66 -22.64 23.30
C ALA A 131 7.44 -22.60 24.62
N ARG A 132 6.82 -22.95 25.74
CA ARG A 132 7.48 -23.03 27.05
C ARG A 132 8.63 -24.04 27.06
N ARG A 133 8.40 -25.25 26.52
CA ARG A 133 9.41 -26.32 26.51
C ARG A 133 10.68 -25.95 25.74
N PHE A 134 10.52 -25.23 24.63
CA PHE A 134 11.63 -24.89 23.75
C PHE A 134 12.14 -23.45 23.89
N GLY A 135 11.61 -22.70 24.89
CA GLY A 135 12.00 -21.32 25.15
C GLY A 135 11.66 -20.38 24.01
N ILE A 136 10.54 -20.64 23.29
CA ILE A 136 10.05 -19.81 22.21
C ILE A 136 9.21 -18.69 22.80
N PRO A 137 9.55 -17.41 22.58
CA PRO A 137 8.79 -16.29 23.13
C PRO A 137 7.32 -16.32 22.71
N LEU A 138 6.41 -16.10 23.68
CA LEU A 138 4.97 -16.11 23.47
C LEU A 138 4.32 -14.82 23.94
N VAL A 139 3.63 -14.16 23.00
CA VAL A 139 2.76 -13.00 23.28
C VAL A 139 1.31 -13.45 23.21
N ALA A 140 0.53 -13.17 24.24
CA ALA A 140 -0.89 -13.45 24.30
C ALA A 140 -1.73 -12.23 23.97
N MET A 141 -2.82 -12.41 23.22
CA MET A 141 -3.95 -11.48 23.10
C MET A 141 -5.20 -12.12 23.72
N THR A 142 -5.67 -11.61 24.84
CA THR A 142 -6.84 -12.17 25.53
C THR A 142 -7.59 -11.10 26.30
N ALA A 143 -8.88 -11.30 26.56
CA ALA A 143 -9.66 -10.43 27.46
C ALA A 143 -9.62 -10.89 28.94
N LYS A 144 -8.95 -12.02 29.23
CA LYS A 144 -8.92 -12.60 30.56
C LYS A 144 -7.48 -12.75 31.05
N ALA A 145 -7.14 -11.98 32.10
CA ALA A 145 -5.78 -11.92 32.63
C ALA A 145 -5.37 -13.24 33.34
N ASP A 146 -6.31 -13.88 34.04
CA ASP A 146 -6.14 -15.17 34.71
C ASP A 146 -6.68 -16.31 33.85
N SER A 147 -5.92 -16.65 32.79
CA SER A 147 -6.26 -17.70 31.84
C SER A 147 -5.03 -18.50 31.45
N THR A 148 -5.27 -19.73 30.97
CA THR A 148 -4.20 -20.63 30.53
C THR A 148 -3.24 -19.97 29.52
N LEU A 149 -3.78 -19.17 28.59
CA LEU A 149 -2.98 -18.46 27.58
C LEU A 149 -2.16 -17.33 28.22
N ALA A 150 -2.76 -16.54 29.10
CA ALA A 150 -2.06 -15.44 29.79
C ALA A 150 -0.95 -15.94 30.71
N ASP A 151 -1.21 -17.02 31.47
CA ASP A 151 -0.24 -17.66 32.37
C ASP A 151 0.91 -18.30 31.59
N GLY A 152 0.65 -18.72 30.34
CA GLY A 152 1.61 -19.32 29.44
C GLY A 152 2.51 -18.34 28.72
N ALA A 153 2.15 -17.07 28.66
CA ALA A 153 2.79 -16.05 27.85
C ALA A 153 3.90 -15.29 28.59
N ASP A 154 4.91 -14.84 27.85
CA ASP A 154 5.93 -13.91 28.36
C ASP A 154 5.38 -12.49 28.47
N VAL A 155 4.47 -12.13 27.55
CA VAL A 155 3.78 -10.83 27.54
C VAL A 155 2.32 -11.01 27.19
N THR A 156 1.43 -10.45 28.02
CA THR A 156 -0.01 -10.46 27.77
C THR A 156 -0.50 -9.09 27.36
N LEU A 157 -1.07 -8.99 26.16
CA LEU A 157 -1.83 -7.85 25.65
C LEU A 157 -3.29 -8.06 26.01
N LEU A 158 -3.73 -7.37 27.05
CA LEU A 158 -5.08 -7.52 27.59
C LEU A 158 -6.06 -6.67 26.77
N LEU A 159 -7.07 -7.33 26.20
CA LEU A 159 -8.20 -6.66 25.57
C LEU A 159 -9.16 -6.13 26.63
N PRO A 160 -9.64 -4.89 26.53
CA PRO A 160 -10.65 -4.39 27.45
C PRO A 160 -11.95 -5.19 27.32
N ARG A 161 -12.67 -5.34 28.43
CA ARG A 161 -13.99 -5.95 28.41
C ARG A 161 -14.96 -5.03 27.65
N ALA A 162 -15.49 -5.51 26.55
CA ALA A 162 -16.49 -4.82 25.75
C ALA A 162 -17.59 -5.81 25.36
N PRO A 163 -18.87 -5.38 25.30
CA PRO A 163 -19.94 -6.26 24.86
C PRO A 163 -19.78 -6.60 23.38
N GLU A 164 -20.12 -7.84 23.03
CA GLU A 164 -20.27 -8.20 21.62
C GLU A 164 -21.46 -7.46 21.00
N ALA A 165 -21.33 -7.01 19.75
CA ALA A 165 -22.41 -6.30 19.07
C ALA A 165 -23.57 -7.23 18.66
N CYS A 166 -23.35 -8.55 18.67
CA CYS A 166 -24.38 -9.56 18.51
C CYS A 166 -25.46 -9.41 19.58
N PRO A 167 -26.76 -9.35 19.22
CA PRO A 167 -27.86 -9.21 20.17
C PRO A 167 -27.88 -10.29 21.26
N MET A 168 -27.43 -11.49 20.94
CA MET A 168 -27.31 -12.61 21.87
C MET A 168 -26.00 -12.62 22.67
N GLY A 169 -25.04 -11.73 22.34
CA GLY A 169 -23.71 -11.72 22.96
C GLY A 169 -22.84 -12.96 22.65
N LEU A 170 -23.24 -13.80 21.69
CA LEU A 170 -22.58 -15.09 21.41
C LEU A 170 -21.61 -15.03 20.21
N ALA A 171 -21.97 -14.30 19.17
CA ALA A 171 -21.10 -14.19 17.99
C ALA A 171 -19.98 -13.18 18.24
N PRO A 172 -18.71 -13.58 18.12
CA PRO A 172 -17.59 -12.66 18.22
C PRO A 172 -17.65 -11.58 17.13
N THR A 173 -17.73 -10.33 17.52
CA THR A 173 -17.79 -9.12 16.71
C THR A 173 -16.80 -8.10 17.25
N THR A 174 -17.16 -7.39 18.32
CA THR A 174 -16.31 -6.38 18.96
C THR A 174 -14.95 -6.95 19.40
N SER A 175 -14.93 -8.16 19.97
CA SER A 175 -13.68 -8.81 20.38
C SER A 175 -12.76 -9.09 19.21
N THR A 176 -13.29 -9.57 18.09
CA THR A 176 -12.50 -9.85 16.90
C THR A 176 -12.04 -8.59 16.17
N THR A 177 -12.84 -7.53 16.18
CA THR A 177 -12.47 -6.20 15.67
C THR A 177 -11.32 -5.60 16.49
N MET A 178 -11.37 -5.71 17.83
CA MET A 178 -10.26 -5.29 18.70
C MET A 178 -8.97 -6.10 18.44
N MET A 179 -9.07 -7.43 18.31
CA MET A 179 -7.90 -8.28 18.01
C MET A 179 -7.26 -7.89 16.67
N LEU A 180 -8.08 -7.64 15.65
CA LEU A 180 -7.62 -7.22 14.34
C LEU A 180 -6.87 -5.88 14.41
N ALA A 181 -7.48 -4.89 15.04
CA ALA A 181 -6.89 -3.56 15.20
C ALA A 181 -5.59 -3.58 16.02
N LEU A 182 -5.53 -4.39 17.09
CA LEU A 182 -4.32 -4.56 17.89
C LEU A 182 -3.19 -5.22 17.08
N GLY A 183 -3.53 -6.22 16.28
CA GLY A 183 -2.57 -6.85 15.35
C GLY A 183 -2.02 -5.88 14.31
N ASP A 184 -2.86 -5.02 13.77
CA ASP A 184 -2.43 -3.96 12.83
C ASP A 184 -1.56 -2.92 13.55
N ALA A 185 -1.89 -2.56 14.78
CA ALA A 185 -1.06 -1.66 15.59
C ALA A 185 0.35 -2.24 15.84
N ILE A 186 0.46 -3.55 16.12
CA ILE A 186 1.75 -4.24 16.24
C ILE A 186 2.50 -4.20 14.91
N ALA A 187 1.87 -4.57 13.81
CA ALA A 187 2.51 -4.61 12.50
C ALA A 187 3.05 -3.24 12.08
N VAL A 188 2.26 -2.17 12.26
CA VAL A 188 2.67 -0.80 11.93
C VAL A 188 3.76 -0.29 12.86
N ALA A 189 3.70 -0.62 14.15
CA ALA A 189 4.75 -0.23 15.10
C ALA A 189 6.09 -0.93 14.79
N LEU A 190 6.07 -2.22 14.44
CA LEU A 190 7.26 -2.97 14.00
C LEU A 190 7.82 -2.44 12.67
N LEU A 191 6.96 -2.14 11.70
CA LEU A 191 7.32 -1.49 10.44
C LEU A 191 8.11 -0.20 10.70
N LYS A 192 7.58 0.66 11.60
CA LYS A 192 8.24 1.92 11.97
C LYS A 192 9.58 1.71 12.66
N ARG A 193 9.67 0.75 13.60
CA ARG A 193 10.91 0.40 14.30
C ARG A 193 12.00 -0.11 13.35
N LYS A 194 11.62 -0.89 12.33
CA LYS A 194 12.53 -1.45 11.32
C LYS A 194 12.94 -0.44 10.24
N GLY A 195 12.36 0.74 10.20
CA GLY A 195 12.60 1.73 9.15
C GLY A 195 12.15 1.23 7.77
N PHE A 196 11.15 0.35 7.72
CA PHE A 196 10.63 -0.23 6.48
C PHE A 196 10.08 0.88 5.57
N SER A 197 10.67 0.98 4.38
CA SER A 197 10.41 2.07 3.43
C SER A 197 9.35 1.70 2.38
N ALA A 198 8.89 2.71 1.64
CA ALA A 198 8.03 2.50 0.48
C ALA A 198 8.69 1.61 -0.60
N LYS A 199 10.03 1.67 -0.72
CA LYS A 199 10.81 0.82 -1.63
C LYS A 199 10.77 -0.65 -1.20
N ASP A 200 10.89 -0.92 0.11
CA ASP A 200 10.78 -2.28 0.65
C ASP A 200 9.37 -2.84 0.44
N PHE A 201 8.34 -1.98 0.62
CA PHE A 201 6.95 -2.34 0.36
C PHE A 201 6.74 -2.75 -1.11
N GLN A 202 7.35 -2.03 -2.04
CA GLN A 202 7.27 -2.31 -3.48
C GLN A 202 7.88 -3.68 -3.82
N ILE A 203 9.01 -4.05 -3.19
CA ILE A 203 9.65 -5.35 -3.38
C ILE A 203 8.71 -6.50 -3.00
N LEU A 204 7.96 -6.35 -1.90
CA LEU A 204 7.03 -7.36 -1.40
C LEU A 204 5.68 -7.37 -2.15
N HIS A 205 5.35 -6.32 -2.92
CA HIS A 205 4.07 -6.18 -3.63
C HIS A 205 4.25 -5.88 -5.14
N PRO A 206 5.01 -6.71 -5.89
CA PRO A 206 5.35 -6.39 -7.28
C PRO A 206 4.14 -6.29 -8.24
N GLY A 207 3.03 -6.94 -7.89
CA GLY A 207 1.79 -6.94 -8.70
C GLY A 207 0.70 -5.97 -8.21
N GLY A 208 0.92 -5.25 -7.11
CA GLY A 208 -0.11 -4.40 -6.50
C GLY A 208 -0.23 -3.03 -7.17
N SER A 209 -1.47 -2.52 -7.30
CA SER A 209 -1.72 -1.14 -7.79
C SER A 209 -1.02 -0.07 -6.92
N LEU A 210 -0.81 -0.36 -5.64
CA LEU A 210 -0.09 0.52 -4.71
C LEU A 210 1.41 0.61 -5.05
N ALA A 211 2.04 -0.50 -5.44
CA ALA A 211 3.44 -0.52 -5.86
C ALA A 211 3.67 0.33 -7.12
N ARG A 212 2.73 0.27 -8.06
CA ARG A 212 2.80 1.08 -9.30
C ARG A 212 2.69 2.59 -9.03
N LYS A 213 1.92 2.99 -8.01
CA LYS A 213 1.80 4.41 -7.61
C LYS A 213 3.06 4.97 -6.96
N LEU A 214 3.96 4.11 -6.48
CA LEU A 214 5.21 4.47 -5.82
C LEU A 214 6.43 4.43 -6.76
N LEU A 215 6.26 4.05 -8.04
CA LEU A 215 7.32 4.09 -9.05
C LEU A 215 7.83 5.52 -9.22
N HIS A 216 9.15 5.68 -9.19
CA HIS A 216 9.81 6.92 -9.53
C HIS A 216 10.15 6.99 -11.01
N VAL A 217 10.35 8.17 -11.51
CA VAL A 217 10.81 8.40 -12.90
C VAL A 217 12.11 7.67 -13.16
N SER A 218 13.04 7.65 -12.21
CA SER A 218 14.31 6.90 -12.28
C SER A 218 14.15 5.41 -12.54
N ASP A 219 13.01 4.82 -12.17
CA ASP A 219 12.76 3.38 -12.31
C ASP A 219 12.30 3.00 -13.72
N ILE A 220 11.80 3.98 -14.51
CA ILE A 220 11.20 3.78 -15.83
C ILE A 220 11.80 4.64 -16.95
N MET A 221 12.68 5.60 -16.63
CA MET A 221 13.31 6.46 -17.61
C MET A 221 14.36 5.70 -18.42
N HIS A 222 14.59 6.17 -19.62
CA HIS A 222 15.75 5.77 -20.43
C HIS A 222 16.98 6.58 -20.00
N GLY A 223 18.12 5.91 -19.89
CA GLY A 223 19.38 6.50 -19.41
C GLY A 223 20.02 7.50 -20.35
N PRO A 224 21.10 8.15 -19.93
CA PRO A 224 21.72 9.28 -20.63
C PRO A 224 22.20 8.93 -22.05
N GLU A 225 22.62 7.67 -22.29
CA GLU A 225 23.09 7.19 -23.61
C GLU A 225 22.01 7.23 -24.70
N THR A 226 20.74 7.21 -24.31
CA THR A 226 19.62 7.15 -25.26
C THR A 226 18.90 8.49 -25.43
N VAL A 227 19.30 9.51 -24.64
CA VAL A 227 18.68 10.83 -24.70
C VAL A 227 19.08 11.54 -26.00
N PRO A 228 18.12 11.88 -26.89
CA PRO A 228 18.42 12.56 -28.12
C PRO A 228 18.77 14.03 -27.82
N LEU A 229 20.02 14.39 -27.97
CA LEU A 229 20.54 15.75 -27.70
C LEU A 229 21.37 16.27 -28.89
N CYS A 230 21.25 17.57 -29.16
CA CYS A 230 22.14 18.26 -30.10
C CYS A 230 22.47 19.69 -29.56
N ARG A 231 23.30 20.39 -30.33
CA ARG A 231 23.71 21.77 -30.07
C ARG A 231 22.83 22.77 -30.79
N PRO A 232 22.77 24.04 -30.35
CA PRO A 232 22.01 25.08 -31.04
C PRO A 232 22.42 25.30 -32.49
N ASP A 233 23.70 25.09 -32.80
CA ASP A 233 24.26 25.28 -34.13
C ASP A 233 24.21 24.02 -35.04
N THR A 234 23.69 22.90 -34.49
CA THR A 234 23.50 21.66 -35.28
C THR A 234 22.51 21.93 -36.42
N ALA A 235 22.84 21.52 -37.62
CA ALA A 235 21.94 21.64 -38.76
C ALA A 235 20.68 20.77 -38.55
N MET A 236 19.52 21.22 -39.00
CA MET A 236 18.27 20.48 -38.85
C MET A 236 18.29 19.12 -39.50
N SER A 237 19.03 18.93 -40.60
CA SER A 237 19.25 17.62 -41.23
C SER A 237 19.87 16.60 -40.26
N GLU A 238 20.82 17.01 -39.41
CA GLU A 238 21.45 16.16 -38.41
C GLU A 238 20.54 16.02 -37.15
N ALA A 239 19.92 17.11 -36.72
CA ALA A 239 18.99 17.07 -35.60
C ALA A 239 17.82 16.09 -35.82
N ILE A 240 17.27 16.02 -37.04
CA ILE A 240 16.21 15.08 -37.42
C ILE A 240 16.72 13.62 -37.40
N LEU A 241 17.97 13.36 -37.78
CA LEU A 241 18.55 12.03 -37.67
C LEU A 241 18.69 11.58 -36.21
N ILE A 242 19.18 12.47 -35.31
CA ILE A 242 19.28 12.23 -33.87
C ILE A 242 17.88 11.95 -33.29
N MET A 243 16.90 12.75 -33.68
CA MET A 243 15.50 12.59 -33.24
C MET A 243 14.91 11.25 -33.69
N THR A 244 15.19 10.83 -34.94
CA THR A 244 14.74 9.55 -35.52
C THR A 244 15.38 8.37 -34.80
N GLN A 245 16.68 8.43 -34.48
CA GLN A 245 17.39 7.39 -33.74
C GLN A 245 16.88 7.26 -32.29
N GLY A 246 16.56 8.39 -31.66
CA GLY A 246 16.03 8.41 -30.29
C GLY A 246 14.64 7.81 -30.13
N THR A 247 13.80 7.85 -31.18
CA THR A 247 12.41 7.31 -31.20
C THR A 247 11.42 7.95 -30.20
N PHE A 248 11.77 9.09 -29.59
CA PHE A 248 10.92 9.80 -28.61
C PHE A 248 10.09 10.94 -29.24
N GLY A 249 10.19 11.16 -30.56
CA GLY A 249 9.49 12.23 -31.27
C GLY A 249 9.99 13.63 -30.91
N CYS A 250 11.17 13.74 -30.30
CA CYS A 250 11.81 15.01 -29.95
C CYS A 250 13.33 14.91 -29.87
N VAL A 251 14.00 16.06 -29.88
CA VAL A 251 15.43 16.23 -29.56
C VAL A 251 15.63 17.41 -28.64
N GLY A 252 16.42 17.26 -27.61
CA GLY A 252 16.79 18.31 -26.67
C GLY A 252 17.97 19.13 -27.16
N ILE A 253 17.94 20.44 -26.93
CA ILE A 253 19.01 21.36 -27.27
C ILE A 253 19.76 21.73 -25.99
N THR A 254 21.07 21.47 -25.98
CA THR A 254 21.92 21.79 -24.82
C THR A 254 22.94 22.87 -25.13
N ASP A 255 23.17 23.77 -24.17
CA ASP A 255 24.24 24.76 -24.26
C ASP A 255 25.65 24.15 -24.08
N ASN A 256 26.69 24.98 -24.14
CA ASN A 256 28.08 24.55 -23.96
C ASN A 256 28.37 23.99 -22.55
N GLY A 257 27.58 24.35 -21.55
CA GLY A 257 27.64 23.83 -20.18
C GLY A 257 26.91 22.47 -20.02
N GLY A 258 26.16 22.04 -21.03
CA GLY A 258 25.34 20.83 -21.01
C GLY A 258 23.95 21.05 -20.40
N ALA A 259 23.55 22.29 -20.11
CA ALA A 259 22.20 22.62 -19.64
C ALA A 259 21.20 22.53 -20.80
N LEU A 260 20.00 22.01 -20.50
CA LEU A 260 18.91 21.87 -21.45
C LEU A 260 18.21 23.23 -21.66
N ILE A 261 18.35 23.80 -22.86
CA ILE A 261 17.87 25.14 -23.17
C ILE A 261 16.69 25.17 -24.15
N GLY A 262 16.39 24.05 -24.83
CA GLY A 262 15.32 23.98 -25.79
C GLY A 262 14.95 22.57 -26.19
N ILE A 263 13.89 22.45 -26.95
CA ILE A 263 13.38 21.18 -27.51
C ILE A 263 12.90 21.41 -28.95
N ILE A 264 13.10 20.43 -29.80
CA ILE A 264 12.44 20.33 -31.12
C ILE A 264 11.60 19.06 -31.10
N THR A 265 10.34 19.17 -31.47
CA THR A 265 9.39 18.06 -31.58
C THR A 265 8.91 17.87 -33.01
N ASP A 266 8.25 16.72 -33.30
CA ASP A 266 7.56 16.51 -34.59
C ASP A 266 6.57 17.65 -34.90
N GLY A 267 5.97 18.26 -33.88
CA GLY A 267 5.10 19.41 -34.06
C GLY A 267 5.84 20.66 -34.53
N ASP A 268 7.09 20.86 -34.08
CA ASP A 268 7.93 21.97 -34.49
C ASP A 268 8.36 21.79 -35.96
N LEU A 269 8.76 20.56 -36.33
CA LEU A 269 9.11 20.25 -37.76
C LEU A 269 7.94 20.57 -38.69
N ARG A 270 6.72 20.19 -38.31
CA ARG A 270 5.53 20.49 -39.11
C ARG A 270 5.24 21.98 -39.24
N ARG A 271 5.49 22.75 -38.20
CA ARG A 271 5.27 24.22 -38.19
C ARG A 271 6.29 24.97 -39.04
N HIS A 272 7.51 24.44 -39.09
CA HIS A 272 8.63 25.05 -39.88
C HIS A 272 8.87 24.37 -41.22
N MET A 273 7.90 23.57 -41.71
CA MET A 273 8.04 22.86 -42.96
C MET A 273 8.24 23.83 -44.13
N ASP A 274 9.47 23.94 -44.60
CA ASP A 274 9.94 24.81 -45.65
C ASP A 274 11.07 24.10 -46.43
N PRO A 275 11.24 24.32 -47.75
CA PRO A 275 12.33 23.71 -48.51
C PRO A 275 13.73 23.95 -47.94
N GLY A 276 13.93 25.04 -47.21
CA GLY A 276 15.20 25.38 -46.55
C GLY A 276 15.40 24.75 -45.16
N LEU A 277 14.39 24.10 -44.56
CA LEU A 277 14.42 23.59 -43.18
C LEU A 277 15.68 22.78 -42.87
N LEU A 278 16.12 21.92 -43.76
CA LEU A 278 17.27 21.03 -43.50
C LEU A 278 18.61 21.77 -43.32
N ALA A 279 18.71 22.99 -43.81
CA ALA A 279 19.94 23.79 -43.76
C ALA A 279 20.01 24.77 -42.59
N VAL A 280 18.87 25.06 -41.94
CA VAL A 280 18.87 26.01 -40.80
C VAL A 280 19.42 25.36 -39.53
N PRO A 281 20.04 26.13 -38.64
CA PRO A 281 20.49 25.60 -37.33
C PRO A 281 19.32 25.33 -36.39
N ALA A 282 19.48 24.35 -35.50
CA ALA A 282 18.46 23.90 -34.56
C ALA A 282 17.89 25.05 -33.69
N ARG A 283 18.69 26.07 -33.36
CA ARG A 283 18.24 27.26 -32.57
C ARG A 283 17.12 28.05 -33.24
N GLU A 284 16.97 27.98 -34.56
CA GLU A 284 15.93 28.71 -35.30
C GLU A 284 14.58 27.99 -35.29
N VAL A 285 14.59 26.68 -34.96
CA VAL A 285 13.40 25.82 -34.93
C VAL A 285 12.99 25.45 -33.52
N MET A 286 13.94 25.47 -32.55
CA MET A 286 13.68 25.03 -31.19
C MET A 286 12.65 25.90 -30.49
N THR A 287 11.86 25.26 -29.64
CA THR A 287 11.03 25.89 -28.60
C THR A 287 11.74 25.76 -27.26
N GLY A 288 11.76 26.79 -26.45
CA GLY A 288 12.43 26.74 -25.16
C GLY A 288 11.60 27.34 -24.04
N PRO A 289 11.98 27.10 -22.77
CA PRO A 289 12.59 25.87 -22.26
C PRO A 289 11.56 24.72 -22.19
N PRO A 290 11.98 23.47 -22.35
CA PRO A 290 11.05 22.33 -22.30
C PRO A 290 10.56 22.08 -20.88
N ARG A 291 9.40 21.42 -20.76
CA ARG A 291 8.98 20.84 -19.48
C ARG A 291 9.90 19.67 -19.13
N THR A 292 10.32 19.65 -17.86
CA THR A 292 11.26 18.66 -17.34
C THR A 292 10.72 18.02 -16.05
N ILE A 293 11.34 16.95 -15.63
CA ILE A 293 11.03 16.29 -14.37
C ILE A 293 12.32 15.79 -13.71
N ARG A 294 12.29 15.63 -12.38
CA ARG A 294 13.43 15.09 -11.62
C ARG A 294 13.38 13.57 -11.56
N PRO A 295 14.51 12.85 -11.47
CA PRO A 295 14.54 11.39 -11.35
C PRO A 295 13.72 10.87 -10.16
N GLN A 296 13.70 11.60 -9.05
CA GLN A 296 13.05 11.24 -7.80
C GLN A 296 11.54 11.54 -7.79
N ALA A 297 11.01 12.20 -8.81
CA ALA A 297 9.58 12.42 -8.94
C ALA A 297 8.83 11.10 -9.19
N LEU A 298 7.56 11.04 -8.82
CA LEU A 298 6.74 9.87 -9.09
C LEU A 298 6.42 9.75 -10.58
N ALA A 299 6.38 8.51 -11.10
CA ALA A 299 5.97 8.26 -12.48
C ALA A 299 4.52 8.73 -12.76
N ALA A 300 3.66 8.72 -11.73
CA ALA A 300 2.32 9.30 -11.80
C ALA A 300 2.33 10.82 -12.01
N GLU A 301 3.30 11.52 -11.42
CA GLU A 301 3.51 12.96 -11.65
C GLU A 301 3.94 13.22 -13.09
N ALA A 302 4.87 12.41 -13.63
CA ALA A 302 5.28 12.49 -15.02
C ALA A 302 4.09 12.32 -15.98
N LEU A 303 3.25 11.32 -15.74
CA LEU A 303 2.03 11.08 -16.53
C LEU A 303 1.04 12.25 -16.41
N GLY A 304 0.88 12.84 -15.23
CA GLY A 304 0.06 14.04 -15.01
C GLY A 304 0.55 15.22 -15.83
N ILE A 305 1.86 15.50 -15.83
CA ILE A 305 2.48 16.56 -16.64
C ILE A 305 2.30 16.29 -18.15
N MET A 306 2.45 15.02 -18.58
CA MET A 306 2.28 14.65 -20.00
C MET A 306 0.84 14.81 -20.49
N ASN A 307 -0.15 14.49 -19.65
CA ASN A 307 -1.57 14.64 -19.99
C ASN A 307 -2.05 16.11 -20.02
N GLY A 308 -1.25 17.04 -19.56
CA GLY A 308 -1.59 18.47 -19.46
C GLY A 308 -2.47 18.76 -18.24
N VAL A 309 -1.95 19.50 -17.27
CA VAL A 309 -2.71 19.99 -16.13
C VAL A 309 -3.18 21.41 -16.44
N ARG A 310 -4.50 21.67 -16.34
CA ARG A 310 -5.11 23.01 -16.46
C ARG A 310 -4.78 23.74 -17.76
N ASP A 311 -5.38 23.33 -18.86
CA ASP A 311 -5.33 23.98 -20.19
C ASP A 311 -3.97 23.96 -20.92
N GLU A 312 -3.00 23.21 -20.44
CA GLU A 312 -1.74 23.00 -21.13
C GLU A 312 -1.85 21.92 -22.22
N ARG A 313 -1.11 22.11 -23.32
CA ARG A 313 -1.09 21.10 -24.40
C ARG A 313 -0.45 19.80 -23.91
N PRO A 314 -1.07 18.63 -24.17
CA PRO A 314 -0.45 17.34 -23.87
C PRO A 314 0.89 17.17 -24.59
N ILE A 315 1.82 16.47 -23.93
CA ILE A 315 3.12 16.10 -24.50
C ILE A 315 3.36 14.61 -24.28
N THR A 316 4.18 13.99 -25.09
CA THR A 316 4.44 12.54 -25.04
C THR A 316 5.74 12.19 -24.34
N SER A 317 6.67 13.14 -24.22
CA SER A 317 8.00 12.90 -23.65
C SER A 317 8.41 14.02 -22.70
N LEU A 318 9.13 13.65 -21.62
CA LEU A 318 9.73 14.58 -20.66
C LEU A 318 11.22 14.28 -20.54
N PHE A 319 12.05 15.29 -20.64
CA PHE A 319 13.45 15.19 -20.25
C PHE A 319 13.55 15.11 -18.73
N VAL A 320 14.33 14.14 -18.26
CA VAL A 320 14.66 13.98 -16.84
C VAL A 320 15.94 14.74 -16.59
N VAL A 321 15.92 15.69 -15.64
CA VAL A 321 17.04 16.61 -15.41
C VAL A 321 17.51 16.58 -13.95
N GLU A 322 18.82 16.72 -13.76
CA GLU A 322 19.47 17.02 -12.47
C GLU A 322 20.41 18.20 -12.69
N ASN A 323 20.29 19.24 -11.87
CA ASN A 323 21.08 20.48 -11.99
C ASN A 323 21.07 21.05 -13.41
N ASP A 324 19.87 21.14 -14.00
CA ASP A 324 19.60 21.60 -15.37
C ASP A 324 20.21 20.76 -16.51
N ARG A 325 20.86 19.65 -16.19
CA ARG A 325 21.43 18.73 -17.17
C ARG A 325 20.52 17.53 -17.42
N PRO A 326 20.26 17.16 -18.67
CA PRO A 326 19.50 15.95 -18.97
C PRO A 326 20.27 14.70 -18.57
N VAL A 327 19.66 13.91 -17.68
CA VAL A 327 20.18 12.62 -17.19
C VAL A 327 19.35 11.44 -17.69
N GLY A 328 18.23 11.70 -18.35
CA GLY A 328 17.34 10.69 -18.93
C GLY A 328 16.19 11.32 -19.71
N ILE A 329 15.36 10.45 -20.27
CA ILE A 329 14.09 10.80 -20.92
C ILE A 329 13.05 9.75 -20.56
N VAL A 330 11.81 10.16 -20.37
CA VAL A 330 10.67 9.28 -20.13
C VAL A 330 9.57 9.58 -21.14
N HIS A 331 9.02 8.53 -21.75
CA HIS A 331 7.92 8.61 -22.69
C HIS A 331 6.61 8.15 -22.04
N ILE A 332 5.47 8.65 -22.50
CA ILE A 332 4.14 8.29 -21.95
C ILE A 332 3.91 6.77 -21.96
N HIS A 333 4.40 6.07 -22.98
CA HIS A 333 4.29 4.61 -23.05
C HIS A 333 5.10 3.88 -21.97
N ASP A 334 6.14 4.49 -21.41
CA ASP A 334 6.89 3.90 -20.29
C ASP A 334 6.03 3.92 -19.05
N CYS A 335 5.33 5.03 -18.78
CA CYS A 335 4.35 5.13 -17.68
C CYS A 335 3.21 4.11 -17.85
N LEU A 336 2.66 3.97 -19.07
CA LEU A 336 1.59 3.02 -19.35
C LEU A 336 2.03 1.56 -19.19
N ARG A 337 3.22 1.21 -19.71
CA ARG A 337 3.80 -0.14 -19.53
C ARG A 337 4.09 -0.46 -18.08
N ALA A 338 4.49 0.53 -17.30
CA ALA A 338 4.68 0.39 -15.85
C ALA A 338 3.36 0.32 -15.07
N GLY A 339 2.22 0.50 -15.73
CA GLY A 339 0.89 0.43 -15.13
C GLY A 339 0.58 1.60 -14.19
N VAL A 340 1.11 2.77 -14.48
CA VAL A 340 0.93 4.02 -13.70
C VAL A 340 -0.40 4.71 -14.03
N ALA A 341 -1.15 4.23 -15.00
CA ALA A 341 -2.45 4.80 -15.43
C ALA A 341 -3.60 4.41 -14.50
#